data_ca6e7cf5c39892b48a45fef6a2832c67
#
_entry.id   ca6e7cf5c39892b48a45fef6a2832c67
#
_cell.length_a   1.000
_cell.length_b   1.000
_cell.length_c   1.000
_cell.angle_alpha   90.00
_cell.angle_beta   90.00
_cell.angle_gamma   90.00
#
_symmetry.space_group_name_H-M   'P 1'
#
loop_
_entity.id
_entity.type
_entity.pdbx_description
1 polymer ?
#
loop_
_entity_poly.entity_id
_entity_poly.type
_entity_poly.pdbx_seq_one_letter_code
_entity_poly.pdbx_strand_id
1 'polypeptide(L)'
;VDYLGSNARLGKSDYLVSEADESDGTFLKYYPYVGIVTNVEDDHLDHYGTMENIIKAFTQFLNQVRPEGFGVVCFDNEHIRNIVKNVKTRCISYAIDHEADYQAVNIHTDTDGTVFEVVHKGENLGQVRLHVPGRHNVLNAMAAIVTGVELGQTVPAMAEGLSMFHGAKRRFQTKGRINGIWIVDDYAHHPTEIATTLKAARQTKPGRLICAFQPHRYSRTQLLQKEYGSCFQGADILILTDVYSAGEDPIPGIDGELLVKEVVEQTGKKPVYIQDKKEIAGYLQSIAQPGDLIMTMGAGDIVKSGEELVELLNK
;
A
#
# COMPACT_ATOMS: atom_id res chain seq x y z
N VAL A 1 6.43 12.47 -4.72
CA VAL A 1 7.59 11.75 -4.14
C VAL A 1 8.54 12.80 -3.58
N ASP A 2 8.81 12.75 -2.25
CA ASP A 2 9.58 13.80 -1.55
C ASP A 2 10.98 14.01 -2.16
N TYR A 3 11.66 12.93 -2.55
CA TYR A 3 12.96 12.98 -3.22
C TYR A 3 12.94 13.76 -4.55
N LEU A 4 11.83 13.73 -5.28
CA LEU A 4 11.69 14.44 -6.56
C LEU A 4 11.17 15.87 -6.39
N GLY A 5 10.67 16.24 -5.22
CA GLY A 5 10.04 17.54 -4.94
C GLY A 5 8.77 17.81 -5.74
N SER A 6 8.30 16.84 -6.53
CA SER A 6 7.16 16.94 -7.43
C SER A 6 6.57 15.56 -7.73
N ASN A 7 5.36 15.52 -8.25
CA ASN A 7 4.74 14.33 -8.83
C ASN A 7 5.09 14.13 -10.33
N ALA A 8 5.85 15.05 -10.91
CA ALA A 8 6.36 14.94 -12.28
C ALA A 8 7.80 15.43 -12.35
N ARG A 9 8.64 14.74 -13.13
CA ARG A 9 10.04 15.10 -13.37
C ARG A 9 10.39 14.86 -14.83
N LEU A 10 10.97 15.86 -15.48
CA LEU A 10 11.56 15.69 -16.79
C LEU A 10 12.90 14.94 -16.65
N GLY A 11 13.00 13.76 -17.28
CA GLY A 11 14.22 12.97 -17.39
C GLY A 11 15.09 13.35 -18.59
N LYS A 12 16.20 12.59 -18.77
CA LYS A 12 17.13 12.75 -19.90
C LYS A 12 17.19 11.48 -20.78
N SER A 13 16.48 10.42 -20.39
CA SER A 13 16.42 9.17 -21.15
C SER A 13 15.26 9.17 -22.14
N ASP A 14 15.24 8.18 -23.03
CA ASP A 14 14.16 7.97 -24.00
C ASP A 14 12.90 7.33 -23.36
N TYR A 15 12.95 7.04 -22.05
CA TYR A 15 11.85 6.42 -21.32
C TYR A 15 11.01 7.45 -20.57
N LEU A 16 9.69 7.36 -20.73
CA LEU A 16 8.69 7.98 -19.87
C LEU A 16 8.14 6.92 -18.92
N VAL A 17 8.27 7.13 -17.60
CA VAL A 17 7.62 6.31 -16.58
C VAL A 17 6.37 7.04 -16.11
N SER A 18 5.22 6.39 -16.24
CA SER A 18 3.92 6.97 -15.86
C SER A 18 3.12 5.97 -15.03
N GLU A 19 2.46 6.46 -14.00
CA GLU A 19 1.38 5.74 -13.34
C GLU A 19 0.16 5.76 -14.28
N ALA A 20 -0.39 4.58 -14.55
CA ALA A 20 -1.58 4.41 -15.37
C ALA A 20 -2.79 4.17 -14.46
N ASP A 21 -3.84 4.98 -14.61
CA ASP A 21 -5.05 4.92 -13.77
C ASP A 21 -6.03 3.89 -14.35
N GLU A 22 -6.33 2.85 -13.57
CA GLU A 22 -7.31 1.82 -13.92
C GLU A 22 -8.72 2.19 -13.51
N SER A 23 -8.92 3.15 -12.59
CA SER A 23 -10.19 3.41 -11.91
C SER A 23 -11.35 3.74 -12.87
N ASP A 24 -11.04 4.35 -14.01
CA ASP A 24 -12.01 4.75 -15.05
C ASP A 24 -11.69 4.12 -16.43
N GLY A 25 -10.76 3.18 -16.47
CA GLY A 25 -10.34 2.50 -17.69
C GLY A 25 -9.45 3.34 -18.62
N THR A 26 -8.99 4.52 -18.21
CA THR A 26 -8.13 5.38 -19.05
C THR A 26 -6.78 4.74 -19.36
N PHE A 27 -6.27 3.83 -18.54
CA PHE A 27 -5.05 3.06 -18.80
C PHE A 27 -5.13 2.25 -20.11
N LEU A 28 -6.32 1.90 -20.59
CA LEU A 28 -6.54 1.22 -21.86
C LEU A 28 -6.32 2.11 -23.11
N LYS A 29 -6.03 3.40 -22.92
CA LYS A 29 -5.63 4.30 -24.00
C LYS A 29 -4.14 4.30 -24.27
N TYR A 30 -3.34 3.65 -23.41
CA TYR A 30 -1.88 3.57 -23.56
C TYR A 30 -1.47 2.35 -24.40
N TYR A 31 -0.35 2.52 -25.13
CA TYR A 31 0.36 1.45 -25.84
C TYR A 31 1.82 1.44 -25.33
N PRO A 32 2.04 0.90 -24.11
CA PRO A 32 3.32 1.01 -23.46
C PRO A 32 4.38 0.12 -24.13
N TYR A 33 5.67 0.50 -23.97
CA TYR A 33 6.78 -0.38 -24.25
C TYR A 33 6.92 -1.44 -23.14
N VAL A 34 6.76 -1.04 -21.88
CA VAL A 34 6.69 -1.95 -20.74
C VAL A 34 5.38 -1.74 -20.00
N GLY A 35 4.57 -2.79 -19.89
CA GLY A 35 3.35 -2.80 -19.09
C GLY A 35 3.60 -3.51 -17.76
N ILE A 36 3.46 -2.80 -16.63
CA ILE A 36 3.67 -3.37 -15.29
C ILE A 36 2.32 -3.58 -14.63
N VAL A 37 2.05 -4.80 -14.11
CA VAL A 37 0.86 -5.12 -13.34
C VAL A 37 1.28 -5.78 -12.02
N THR A 38 1.05 -5.07 -10.91
CA THR A 38 1.50 -5.48 -9.58
C THR A 38 0.49 -6.36 -8.86
N ASN A 39 -0.79 -6.04 -8.98
CA ASN A 39 -1.91 -6.81 -8.45
C ASN A 39 -3.19 -6.52 -9.24
N VAL A 40 -4.17 -7.38 -9.12
CA VAL A 40 -5.53 -7.22 -9.66
C VAL A 40 -6.48 -7.67 -8.58
N GLU A 41 -7.35 -6.78 -8.13
CA GLU A 41 -8.35 -7.04 -7.09
C GLU A 41 -9.72 -6.50 -7.53
N ASP A 42 -10.75 -6.75 -6.74
CA ASP A 42 -12.14 -6.33 -6.98
C ASP A 42 -12.39 -4.85 -6.58
N ASP A 43 -11.43 -4.00 -6.89
CA ASP A 43 -11.58 -2.55 -6.73
C ASP A 43 -12.29 -1.94 -7.97
N HIS A 44 -12.86 -0.75 -7.80
CA HIS A 44 -13.54 -0.01 -8.88
C HIS A 44 -14.71 -0.79 -9.55
N LEU A 45 -15.42 -1.61 -8.76
CA LEU A 45 -16.62 -2.34 -9.24
C LEU A 45 -17.75 -1.40 -9.66
N ASP A 46 -17.78 -0.17 -9.18
CA ASP A 46 -18.67 0.90 -9.65
C ASP A 46 -18.43 1.24 -11.13
N HIS A 47 -17.21 1.13 -11.64
CA HIS A 47 -16.86 1.33 -13.03
C HIS A 47 -16.97 0.03 -13.85
N TYR A 48 -16.38 -1.07 -13.37
CA TYR A 48 -16.27 -2.32 -14.13
C TYR A 48 -17.46 -3.25 -13.97
N GLY A 49 -18.23 -3.10 -12.93
CA GLY A 49 -19.39 -3.92 -12.60
C GLY A 49 -19.06 -5.32 -12.07
N THR A 50 -18.09 -6.02 -12.64
CA THR A 50 -17.69 -7.39 -12.23
C THR A 50 -16.19 -7.62 -12.31
N MET A 51 -15.70 -8.58 -11.52
CA MET A 51 -14.29 -9.01 -11.55
C MET A 51 -13.87 -9.52 -12.92
N GLU A 52 -14.76 -10.19 -13.67
CA GLU A 52 -14.47 -10.65 -15.03
C GLU A 52 -14.17 -9.49 -15.98
N ASN A 53 -14.83 -8.35 -15.82
CA ASN A 53 -14.56 -7.16 -16.61
C ASN A 53 -13.22 -6.52 -16.25
N ILE A 54 -12.84 -6.51 -14.96
CA ILE A 54 -11.52 -6.09 -14.52
C ILE A 54 -10.46 -6.98 -15.17
N ILE A 55 -10.60 -8.31 -15.09
CA ILE A 55 -9.67 -9.28 -15.71
C ILE A 55 -9.54 -9.04 -17.22
N LYS A 56 -10.66 -8.78 -17.92
CA LYS A 56 -10.64 -8.46 -19.36
C LYS A 56 -9.87 -7.17 -19.63
N ALA A 57 -10.07 -6.13 -18.83
CA ALA A 57 -9.39 -4.84 -18.99
C ALA A 57 -7.87 -4.99 -18.81
N PHE A 58 -7.40 -5.67 -17.75
CA PHE A 58 -5.97 -5.93 -17.57
C PHE A 58 -5.38 -6.87 -18.64
N THR A 59 -6.15 -7.85 -19.11
CA THR A 59 -5.75 -8.70 -20.27
C THR A 59 -5.56 -7.84 -21.52
N GLN A 60 -6.51 -6.92 -21.79
CA GLN A 60 -6.40 -5.97 -22.89
C GLN A 60 -5.18 -5.07 -22.75
N PHE A 61 -4.95 -4.48 -21.56
CA PHE A 61 -3.81 -3.61 -21.30
C PHE A 61 -2.47 -4.31 -21.62
N LEU A 62 -2.29 -5.53 -21.11
CA LEU A 62 -1.07 -6.30 -21.41
C LEU A 62 -0.95 -6.65 -22.90
N ASN A 63 -2.04 -6.91 -23.60
CA ASN A 63 -2.02 -7.14 -25.06
C ASN A 63 -1.78 -5.87 -25.89
N GLN A 64 -1.89 -4.68 -25.30
CA GLN A 64 -1.56 -3.40 -25.93
C GLN A 64 -0.09 -3.01 -25.79
N VAL A 65 0.71 -3.76 -25.03
CA VAL A 65 2.15 -3.62 -25.00
C VAL A 65 2.70 -3.81 -26.42
N ARG A 66 3.62 -2.93 -26.83
CA ARG A 66 4.21 -2.96 -28.16
C ARG A 66 4.88 -4.31 -28.46
N PRO A 67 4.93 -4.78 -29.71
CA PRO A 67 5.48 -6.10 -30.06
C PRO A 67 6.93 -6.31 -29.61
N GLU A 68 7.74 -5.25 -29.62
CA GLU A 68 9.13 -5.25 -29.17
C GLU A 68 9.32 -5.06 -27.66
N GLY A 69 8.23 -4.81 -26.96
CA GLY A 69 8.19 -4.60 -25.51
C GLY A 69 7.86 -5.87 -24.72
N PHE A 70 7.50 -5.70 -23.45
CA PHE A 70 7.17 -6.82 -22.57
C PHE A 70 6.25 -6.39 -21.41
N GLY A 71 5.57 -7.38 -20.81
CA GLY A 71 4.85 -7.21 -19.56
C GLY A 71 5.72 -7.61 -18.36
N VAL A 72 5.57 -6.92 -17.22
CA VAL A 72 6.16 -7.32 -15.92
C VAL A 72 5.02 -7.58 -14.96
N VAL A 73 4.94 -8.79 -14.41
CA VAL A 73 3.71 -9.29 -13.76
C VAL A 73 4.01 -10.01 -12.44
N CYS A 74 3.23 -9.71 -11.40
CA CYS A 74 3.37 -10.33 -10.08
C CYS A 74 2.66 -11.68 -9.99
N PHE A 75 3.41 -12.76 -9.85
CA PHE A 75 2.82 -14.10 -9.75
C PHE A 75 2.32 -14.47 -8.35
N ASP A 76 2.55 -13.64 -7.34
CA ASP A 76 1.87 -13.84 -6.05
C ASP A 76 0.37 -13.51 -6.13
N ASN A 77 -0.08 -12.77 -7.16
CA ASN A 77 -1.49 -12.51 -7.41
C ASN A 77 -2.12 -13.59 -8.31
N GLU A 78 -3.17 -14.26 -7.85
CA GLU A 78 -3.83 -15.34 -8.58
C GLU A 78 -4.49 -14.86 -9.88
N HIS A 79 -5.13 -13.71 -9.87
CA HIS A 79 -5.79 -13.17 -11.05
C HIS A 79 -4.78 -12.88 -12.16
N ILE A 80 -3.60 -12.39 -11.82
CA ILE A 80 -2.51 -12.15 -12.78
C ILE A 80 -2.03 -13.47 -13.40
N ARG A 81 -1.84 -14.54 -12.61
CA ARG A 81 -1.49 -15.86 -13.16
C ARG A 81 -2.53 -16.38 -14.15
N ASN A 82 -3.81 -16.04 -13.94
CA ASN A 82 -4.88 -16.42 -14.87
C ASN A 82 -4.91 -15.51 -16.11
N ILE A 83 -4.70 -14.20 -15.95
CA ILE A 83 -4.64 -13.22 -17.04
C ILE A 83 -3.55 -13.61 -18.05
N VAL A 84 -2.35 -13.91 -17.57
CA VAL A 84 -1.16 -14.19 -18.42
C VAL A 84 -1.40 -15.37 -19.36
N LYS A 85 -2.23 -16.35 -18.99
CA LYS A 85 -2.60 -17.48 -19.88
C LYS A 85 -3.30 -17.04 -21.17
N ASN A 86 -3.90 -15.85 -21.17
CA ASN A 86 -4.67 -15.29 -22.30
C ASN A 86 -3.98 -14.07 -22.94
N VAL A 87 -2.75 -13.77 -22.54
CA VAL A 87 -1.96 -12.65 -23.05
C VAL A 87 -0.98 -13.14 -24.10
N LYS A 88 -0.88 -12.42 -25.23
CA LYS A 88 0.06 -12.71 -26.33
C LYS A 88 1.42 -12.05 -26.14
N THR A 89 1.47 -10.97 -25.37
CA THR A 89 2.70 -10.26 -25.05
C THR A 89 3.63 -11.15 -24.24
N ARG A 90 4.93 -11.09 -24.51
CA ARG A 90 5.96 -11.68 -23.64
C ARG A 90 5.80 -11.08 -22.23
N CYS A 91 5.47 -11.90 -21.25
CA CYS A 91 5.39 -11.51 -19.85
C CYS A 91 6.56 -12.10 -19.07
N ILE A 92 7.12 -11.28 -18.18
CA ILE A 92 8.19 -11.65 -17.26
C ILE A 92 7.61 -11.59 -15.86
N SER A 93 7.65 -12.72 -15.18
CA SER A 93 7.04 -12.88 -13.87
C SER A 93 8.01 -12.59 -12.74
N TYR A 94 7.48 -12.09 -11.63
CA TYR A 94 8.20 -12.01 -10.36
C TYR A 94 7.29 -12.40 -9.19
N ALA A 95 7.90 -12.89 -8.10
CA ALA A 95 7.16 -13.32 -6.92
C ALA A 95 8.05 -13.35 -5.67
N ILE A 96 7.40 -13.54 -4.53
CA ILE A 96 8.02 -13.93 -3.25
C ILE A 96 7.66 -15.39 -2.95
N ASP A 97 6.37 -15.75 -3.02
CA ASP A 97 5.84 -17.02 -2.54
C ASP A 97 5.59 -18.05 -3.66
N HIS A 98 5.57 -17.60 -4.93
CA HIS A 98 5.31 -18.47 -6.07
C HIS A 98 6.55 -18.59 -6.97
N GLU A 99 6.61 -19.69 -7.73
CA GLU A 99 7.61 -19.85 -8.78
C GLU A 99 7.41 -18.77 -9.86
N ALA A 100 8.50 -18.09 -10.22
CA ALA A 100 8.52 -16.98 -11.16
C ALA A 100 9.91 -16.83 -11.81
N ASP A 101 10.00 -16.06 -12.90
CA ASP A 101 11.29 -15.76 -13.56
C ASP A 101 12.27 -15.08 -12.60
N TYR A 102 11.75 -14.16 -11.78
CA TYR A 102 12.51 -13.48 -10.72
C TYR A 102 11.85 -13.72 -9.37
N GLN A 103 12.67 -13.99 -8.34
CA GLN A 103 12.18 -14.20 -6.99
C GLN A 103 12.89 -13.29 -5.99
N ALA A 104 12.14 -12.74 -5.04
CA ALA A 104 12.70 -12.12 -3.85
C ALA A 104 12.78 -13.16 -2.74
N VAL A 105 13.98 -13.39 -2.22
CA VAL A 105 14.25 -14.37 -1.17
C VAL A 105 14.97 -13.73 0.02
N ASN A 106 15.12 -14.46 1.13
CA ASN A 106 15.85 -14.02 2.32
C ASN A 106 15.37 -12.65 2.86
N ILE A 107 14.05 -12.45 2.86
CA ILE A 107 13.43 -11.17 3.24
C ILE A 107 13.50 -10.99 4.76
N HIS A 108 14.11 -9.90 5.18
CA HIS A 108 14.18 -9.49 6.58
C HIS A 108 13.73 -8.03 6.73
N THR A 109 12.82 -7.78 7.67
CA THR A 109 12.29 -6.44 7.98
C THR A 109 12.67 -6.03 9.40
N ASP A 110 13.17 -4.82 9.55
CA ASP A 110 13.50 -4.16 10.83
C ASP A 110 12.94 -2.73 10.87
N THR A 111 13.33 -1.94 11.87
CA THR A 111 12.91 -0.54 12.01
C THR A 111 13.48 0.39 10.95
N ASP A 112 14.52 -0.03 10.24
CA ASP A 112 15.20 0.76 9.20
C ASP A 112 14.74 0.39 7.79
N GLY A 113 13.83 -0.60 7.68
CA GLY A 113 13.23 -1.02 6.41
C GLY A 113 13.27 -2.52 6.15
N THR A 114 13.41 -2.90 4.89
CA THR A 114 13.40 -4.31 4.46
C THR A 114 14.61 -4.61 3.59
N VAL A 115 15.29 -5.72 3.87
CA VAL A 115 16.39 -6.26 3.06
C VAL A 115 15.93 -7.58 2.43
N PHE A 116 16.28 -7.80 1.19
CA PHE A 116 16.01 -9.05 0.46
C PHE A 116 17.06 -9.28 -0.64
N GLU A 117 17.10 -10.49 -1.17
CA GLU A 117 17.95 -10.88 -2.28
C GLU A 117 17.09 -11.14 -3.52
N VAL A 118 17.64 -10.84 -4.69
CA VAL A 118 17.00 -11.06 -5.99
C VAL A 118 17.62 -12.28 -6.66
N VAL A 119 16.81 -13.26 -6.99
CA VAL A 119 17.22 -14.49 -7.69
C VAL A 119 16.55 -14.55 -9.06
N HIS A 120 17.32 -14.89 -10.10
CA HIS A 120 16.83 -15.17 -11.44
C HIS A 120 17.45 -16.47 -11.96
N LYS A 121 16.61 -17.43 -12.37
CA LYS A 121 17.06 -18.74 -12.88
C LYS A 121 18.04 -19.47 -11.93
N GLY A 122 17.85 -19.30 -10.64
CA GLY A 122 18.72 -19.92 -9.61
C GLY A 122 20.01 -19.14 -9.30
N GLU A 123 20.30 -18.05 -10.01
CA GLU A 123 21.44 -17.18 -9.74
C GLU A 123 21.04 -16.00 -8.84
N ASN A 124 21.81 -15.77 -7.77
CA ASN A 124 21.63 -14.60 -6.92
C ASN A 124 22.25 -13.37 -7.59
N LEU A 125 21.41 -12.41 -7.98
CA LEU A 125 21.83 -11.21 -8.69
C LEU A 125 22.25 -10.05 -7.75
N GLY A 126 22.01 -10.18 -6.45
CA GLY A 126 22.39 -9.20 -5.45
C GLY A 126 21.33 -8.93 -4.39
N GLN A 127 21.75 -8.15 -3.39
CA GLN A 127 20.93 -7.75 -2.26
C GLN A 127 20.37 -6.34 -2.45
N VAL A 128 19.16 -6.12 -1.98
CA VAL A 128 18.46 -4.83 -2.04
C VAL A 128 17.98 -4.42 -0.64
N ARG A 129 18.16 -3.15 -0.30
CA ARG A 129 17.58 -2.53 0.91
C ARG A 129 16.54 -1.49 0.52
N LEU A 130 15.36 -1.60 1.13
CA LEU A 130 14.29 -0.59 1.06
C LEU A 130 14.18 0.10 2.41
N HIS A 131 13.91 1.40 2.42
CA HIS A 131 13.64 2.17 3.64
C HIS A 131 12.15 2.15 4.06
N VAL A 132 11.37 1.28 3.43
CA VAL A 132 9.95 1.08 3.72
C VAL A 132 9.72 -0.39 4.11
N PRO A 133 8.91 -0.67 5.15
CA PRO A 133 8.59 -2.02 5.55
C PRO A 133 7.49 -2.64 4.67
N GLY A 134 7.39 -3.96 4.74
CA GLY A 134 6.27 -4.71 4.18
C GLY A 134 6.59 -5.47 2.90
N ARG A 135 6.08 -6.70 2.82
CA ARG A 135 6.26 -7.60 1.66
C ARG A 135 5.69 -7.01 0.37
N HIS A 136 4.59 -6.24 0.44
CA HIS A 136 4.03 -5.53 -0.71
C HIS A 136 5.02 -4.52 -1.30
N ASN A 137 5.82 -3.84 -0.46
CA ASN A 137 6.87 -2.94 -0.95
C ASN A 137 8.04 -3.71 -1.57
N VAL A 138 8.34 -4.93 -1.10
CA VAL A 138 9.29 -5.82 -1.78
C VAL A 138 8.76 -6.18 -3.18
N LEU A 139 7.49 -6.55 -3.31
CA LEU A 139 6.87 -6.84 -4.62
C LEU A 139 6.88 -5.62 -5.55
N ASN A 140 6.58 -4.43 -5.04
CA ASN A 140 6.65 -3.19 -5.82
C ASN A 140 8.09 -2.89 -6.27
N ALA A 141 9.08 -3.10 -5.40
CA ALA A 141 10.49 -2.96 -5.75
C ALA A 141 10.93 -4.00 -6.79
N MET A 142 10.47 -5.25 -6.67
CA MET A 142 10.73 -6.30 -7.66
C MET A 142 10.22 -5.91 -9.04
N ALA A 143 9.03 -5.30 -9.15
CA ALA A 143 8.53 -4.79 -10.43
C ALA A 143 9.50 -3.78 -11.08
N ALA A 144 10.02 -2.84 -10.28
CA ALA A 144 11.01 -1.88 -10.75
C ALA A 144 12.34 -2.55 -11.13
N ILE A 145 12.86 -3.46 -10.30
CA ILE A 145 14.11 -4.20 -10.52
C ILE A 145 14.03 -5.03 -11.80
N VAL A 146 12.99 -5.84 -11.94
CA VAL A 146 12.78 -6.68 -13.13
C VAL A 146 12.72 -5.82 -14.39
N THR A 147 11.95 -4.71 -14.34
CA THR A 147 11.90 -3.75 -15.45
C THR A 147 13.29 -3.21 -15.78
N GLY A 148 14.04 -2.76 -14.78
CA GLY A 148 15.39 -2.21 -15.00
C GLY A 148 16.36 -3.24 -15.57
N VAL A 149 16.36 -4.46 -15.04
CA VAL A 149 17.25 -5.55 -15.50
C VAL A 149 16.94 -5.94 -16.94
N GLU A 150 15.66 -6.07 -17.31
CA GLU A 150 15.25 -6.39 -18.68
C GLU A 150 15.51 -5.23 -19.67
N LEU A 151 15.69 -4.00 -19.16
CA LEU A 151 16.16 -2.83 -19.93
C LEU A 151 17.68 -2.65 -19.87
N GLY A 152 18.44 -3.65 -19.37
CA GLY A 152 19.89 -3.68 -19.40
C GLY A 152 20.59 -3.06 -18.19
N GLN A 153 19.88 -2.78 -17.10
CA GLN A 153 20.48 -2.35 -15.84
C GLN A 153 20.93 -3.57 -15.00
N THR A 154 21.73 -3.33 -13.98
CA THR A 154 22.15 -4.35 -13.03
C THR A 154 21.35 -4.23 -11.72
N VAL A 155 21.19 -5.33 -10.97
CA VAL A 155 20.52 -5.28 -9.65
C VAL A 155 21.22 -4.33 -8.69
N PRO A 156 22.56 -4.25 -8.58
CA PRO A 156 23.23 -3.23 -7.78
C PRO A 156 22.86 -1.79 -8.16
N ALA A 157 22.78 -1.46 -9.44
CA ALA A 157 22.35 -0.13 -9.89
C ALA A 157 20.89 0.17 -9.51
N MET A 158 20.01 -0.81 -9.65
CA MET A 158 18.63 -0.68 -9.22
C MET A 158 18.53 -0.54 -7.69
N ALA A 159 19.33 -1.27 -6.93
CA ALA A 159 19.40 -1.16 -5.47
C ALA A 159 19.84 0.23 -5.00
N GLU A 160 20.82 0.84 -5.68
CA GLU A 160 21.24 2.22 -5.42
C GLU A 160 20.09 3.21 -5.65
N GLY A 161 19.36 3.09 -6.75
CA GLY A 161 18.18 3.91 -7.03
C GLY A 161 17.08 3.74 -5.98
N LEU A 162 16.79 2.50 -5.57
CA LEU A 162 15.78 2.19 -4.56
C LEU A 162 16.18 2.64 -3.15
N SER A 163 17.48 2.72 -2.83
CA SER A 163 17.94 3.23 -1.54
C SER A 163 17.64 4.72 -1.31
N MET A 164 17.40 5.47 -2.39
CA MET A 164 16.97 6.87 -2.33
C MET A 164 15.45 7.03 -2.12
N PHE A 165 14.70 5.94 -2.20
CA PHE A 165 13.25 5.95 -2.04
C PHE A 165 12.87 5.72 -0.57
N HIS A 166 12.36 6.76 0.09
CA HIS A 166 11.90 6.74 1.48
C HIS A 166 10.37 6.61 1.61
N GLY A 167 9.70 6.16 0.56
CA GLY A 167 8.24 6.02 0.50
C GLY A 167 7.55 7.15 -0.26
N ALA A 168 6.28 6.95 -0.54
CA ALA A 168 5.39 8.00 -1.03
C ALA A 168 4.74 8.72 0.15
N LYS A 169 4.27 9.95 -0.07
CA LYS A 169 3.49 10.67 0.96
C LYS A 169 2.31 9.82 1.36
N ARG A 170 2.09 9.75 2.67
CA ARG A 170 0.98 8.98 3.24
C ARG A 170 0.99 7.47 2.91
N ARG A 171 2.15 6.87 2.63
CA ARG A 171 2.34 5.42 2.48
C ARG A 171 3.41 4.96 3.46
N PHE A 172 2.97 4.52 4.64
CA PHE A 172 3.83 4.22 5.81
C PHE A 172 4.81 5.37 6.10
N GLN A 173 4.32 6.61 6.00
CA GLN A 173 5.14 7.80 6.10
C GLN A 173 5.48 8.11 7.56
N THR A 174 6.76 8.10 7.92
CA THR A 174 7.19 8.56 9.25
C THR A 174 6.90 10.06 9.40
N LYS A 175 6.11 10.40 10.42
CA LYS A 175 5.85 11.79 10.84
C LYS A 175 6.80 12.25 11.94
N GLY A 176 7.27 11.32 12.78
CA GLY A 176 8.24 11.61 13.82
C GLY A 176 8.68 10.36 14.57
N ARG A 177 9.86 10.48 15.23
CA ARG A 177 10.36 9.53 16.23
C ARG A 177 10.76 10.33 17.44
N ILE A 178 9.95 10.30 18.50
CA ILE A 178 10.05 11.19 19.65
C ILE A 178 9.93 10.36 20.92
N ASN A 179 10.88 10.50 21.85
CA ASN A 179 10.87 9.81 23.14
C ASN A 179 10.66 8.28 23.03
N GLY A 180 11.22 7.65 21.98
CA GLY A 180 11.04 6.22 21.71
C GLY A 180 9.68 5.84 21.13
N ILE A 181 8.84 6.80 20.76
CA ILE A 181 7.56 6.61 20.08
C ILE A 181 7.76 6.88 18.59
N TRP A 182 7.27 5.97 17.74
CA TRP A 182 7.31 6.12 16.30
C TRP A 182 5.92 6.46 15.77
N ILE A 183 5.78 7.61 15.12
CA ILE A 183 4.51 8.12 14.58
C ILE A 183 4.55 8.01 13.06
N VAL A 184 3.55 7.33 12.49
CA VAL A 184 3.44 7.01 11.05
C VAL A 184 2.05 7.41 10.54
N ASP A 185 1.96 7.89 9.31
CA ASP A 185 0.70 8.09 8.59
C ASP A 185 0.62 7.18 7.37
N ASP A 186 -0.56 6.60 7.13
CA ASP A 186 -0.83 5.79 5.95
C ASP A 186 -2.19 6.13 5.34
N TYR A 187 -2.25 6.15 4.02
CA TYR A 187 -3.46 6.47 3.25
C TYR A 187 -4.47 5.31 3.17
N ALA A 188 -4.08 4.12 3.64
CA ALA A 188 -4.91 2.91 3.59
C ALA A 188 -6.32 3.19 4.11
N HIS A 189 -7.29 2.86 3.30
CA HIS A 189 -8.71 3.10 3.57
C HIS A 189 -9.60 1.95 3.09
N HIS A 190 -9.09 1.02 2.30
CA HIS A 190 -9.74 -0.25 1.99
C HIS A 190 -9.33 -1.32 3.02
N PRO A 191 -10.23 -2.25 3.44
CA PRO A 191 -9.91 -3.27 4.44
C PRO A 191 -8.65 -4.09 4.15
N THR A 192 -8.42 -4.47 2.89
CA THR A 192 -7.21 -5.19 2.46
C THR A 192 -5.95 -4.36 2.65
N GLU A 193 -5.99 -3.06 2.29
CA GLU A 193 -4.86 -2.13 2.49
C GLU A 193 -4.55 -1.99 3.99
N ILE A 194 -5.59 -1.79 4.83
CA ILE A 194 -5.46 -1.64 6.27
C ILE A 194 -4.77 -2.87 6.87
N ALA A 195 -5.28 -4.07 6.57
CA ALA A 195 -4.71 -5.32 7.07
C ALA A 195 -3.25 -5.48 6.62
N THR A 196 -2.94 -5.14 5.36
CA THR A 196 -1.60 -5.22 4.79
C THR A 196 -0.64 -4.25 5.46
N THR A 197 -1.06 -3.01 5.68
CA THR A 197 -0.25 -1.97 6.35
C THR A 197 0.00 -2.33 7.82
N LEU A 198 -1.02 -2.79 8.56
CA LEU A 198 -0.85 -3.23 9.94
C LEU A 198 0.06 -4.46 10.05
N LYS A 199 -0.01 -5.39 9.10
CA LYS A 199 0.91 -6.53 9.02
C LYS A 199 2.35 -6.07 8.77
N ALA A 200 2.57 -5.08 7.90
CA ALA A 200 3.88 -4.49 7.67
C ALA A 200 4.41 -3.79 8.94
N ALA A 201 3.54 -3.04 9.64
CA ALA A 201 3.87 -2.40 10.92
C ALA A 201 4.32 -3.43 11.97
N ARG A 202 3.65 -4.58 12.07
CA ARG A 202 4.04 -5.66 12.98
C ARG A 202 5.40 -6.28 12.68
N GLN A 203 5.83 -6.30 11.41
CA GLN A 203 7.15 -6.80 11.04
C GLN A 203 8.29 -5.95 11.62
N THR A 204 8.04 -4.69 11.94
CA THR A 204 9.02 -3.81 12.62
C THR A 204 9.13 -4.09 14.12
N LYS A 205 8.35 -5.03 14.67
CA LYS A 205 8.35 -5.50 16.06
C LYS A 205 8.18 -4.38 17.09
N PRO A 206 7.17 -3.52 16.99
CA PRO A 206 6.89 -2.51 18.00
C PRO A 206 6.46 -3.14 19.32
N GLY A 207 6.65 -2.41 20.44
CA GLY A 207 6.11 -2.81 21.74
C GLY A 207 4.59 -2.89 21.71
N ARG A 208 3.92 -1.81 21.27
CA ARG A 208 2.48 -1.77 20.96
C ARG A 208 2.27 -1.13 19.60
N LEU A 209 1.28 -1.61 18.85
CA LEU A 209 0.79 -1.00 17.62
C LEU A 209 -0.56 -0.34 17.90
N ILE A 210 -0.60 0.98 17.83
CA ILE A 210 -1.79 1.80 18.05
C ILE A 210 -2.24 2.34 16.70
N CYS A 211 -3.48 2.08 16.31
CA CYS A 211 -4.06 2.54 15.05
C CYS A 211 -5.22 3.49 15.30
N ALA A 212 -5.12 4.72 14.82
CA ALA A 212 -6.21 5.67 14.74
C ALA A 212 -6.72 5.73 13.31
N PHE A 213 -7.94 5.25 13.07
CA PHE A 213 -8.51 5.11 11.73
C PHE A 213 -9.71 6.02 11.51
N GLN A 214 -9.74 6.68 10.35
CA GLN A 214 -10.86 7.47 9.84
C GLN A 214 -11.44 6.81 8.60
N PRO A 215 -12.70 6.33 8.65
CA PRO A 215 -13.40 5.85 7.45
C PRO A 215 -13.54 6.96 6.42
N HIS A 216 -13.50 6.61 5.13
CA HIS A 216 -13.54 7.57 4.03
C HIS A 216 -14.70 7.26 3.10
N ARG A 217 -15.65 8.21 2.97
CA ARG A 217 -16.93 8.15 2.26
C ARG A 217 -17.97 7.27 2.95
N TYR A 218 -19.18 7.78 3.01
CA TYR A 218 -20.33 7.03 3.56
C TYR A 218 -20.68 5.82 2.69
N SER A 219 -20.67 5.98 1.37
CA SER A 219 -20.97 4.90 0.43
C SER A 219 -20.00 3.72 0.56
N ARG A 220 -18.69 3.97 0.67
CA ARG A 220 -17.69 2.92 0.89
C ARG A 220 -17.85 2.27 2.26
N THR A 221 -18.06 3.07 3.30
CA THR A 221 -18.25 2.56 4.67
C THR A 221 -19.46 1.63 4.73
N GLN A 222 -20.56 1.96 4.06
CA GLN A 222 -21.74 1.12 3.94
C GLN A 222 -21.45 -0.18 3.19
N LEU A 223 -20.77 -0.10 2.06
CA LEU A 223 -20.47 -1.25 1.21
C LEU A 223 -19.56 -2.27 1.89
N LEU A 224 -18.52 -1.78 2.59
CA LEU A 224 -17.46 -2.61 3.17
C LEU A 224 -17.54 -2.73 4.70
N GLN A 225 -18.69 -2.42 5.30
CA GLN A 225 -18.83 -2.39 6.76
C GLN A 225 -18.38 -3.70 7.43
N LYS A 226 -18.72 -4.85 6.84
CA LYS A 226 -18.37 -6.16 7.39
C LYS A 226 -16.89 -6.46 7.28
N GLU A 227 -16.28 -6.12 6.16
CA GLU A 227 -14.84 -6.30 5.90
C GLU A 227 -14.00 -5.46 6.87
N TYR A 228 -14.47 -4.26 7.26
CA TYR A 228 -13.83 -3.46 8.29
C TYR A 228 -13.83 -4.14 9.67
N GLY A 229 -14.80 -4.97 9.98
CA GLY A 229 -14.90 -5.63 11.28
C GLY A 229 -13.65 -6.43 11.67
N SER A 230 -12.96 -7.03 10.71
CA SER A 230 -11.80 -7.91 10.95
C SER A 230 -10.46 -7.37 10.49
N CYS A 231 -10.40 -6.27 9.73
CA CYS A 231 -9.14 -5.82 9.10
C CYS A 231 -8.13 -5.21 10.09
N PHE A 232 -8.55 -4.83 11.30
CA PHE A 232 -7.71 -4.18 12.31
C PHE A 232 -7.02 -5.14 13.29
N GLN A 233 -7.04 -6.44 13.08
CA GLN A 233 -6.49 -7.43 14.03
C GLN A 233 -4.99 -7.23 14.33
N GLY A 234 -4.26 -6.56 13.44
CA GLY A 234 -2.87 -6.19 13.66
C GLY A 234 -2.64 -5.16 14.77
N ALA A 235 -3.64 -4.35 15.15
CA ALA A 235 -3.52 -3.32 16.16
C ALA A 235 -3.76 -3.87 17.59
N ASP A 236 -2.96 -3.42 18.58
CA ASP A 236 -3.21 -3.68 20.00
C ASP A 236 -4.28 -2.75 20.54
N ILE A 237 -4.24 -1.48 20.11
CA ILE A 237 -5.24 -0.45 20.44
C ILE A 237 -5.76 0.11 19.12
N LEU A 238 -7.08 0.07 18.96
CA LEU A 238 -7.77 0.67 17.81
C LEU A 238 -8.60 1.86 18.28
N ILE A 239 -8.37 3.01 17.64
CA ILE A 239 -9.19 4.21 17.80
C ILE A 239 -9.94 4.41 16.48
N LEU A 240 -11.26 4.57 16.56
CA LEU A 240 -12.13 4.87 15.42
C LEU A 240 -12.74 6.26 15.61
N THR A 241 -12.86 7.01 14.51
CA THR A 241 -13.54 8.31 14.49
C THR A 241 -14.62 8.33 13.41
N ASP A 242 -15.36 9.42 13.30
CA ASP A 242 -16.40 9.56 12.29
C ASP A 242 -15.89 9.59 10.85
N VAL A 243 -16.84 9.30 9.94
CA VAL A 243 -16.58 9.21 8.51
C VAL A 243 -16.15 10.57 7.94
N TYR A 244 -15.07 10.57 7.17
CA TYR A 244 -14.73 11.69 6.30
C TYR A 244 -15.60 11.64 5.04
N SER A 245 -16.47 12.63 4.87
CA SER A 245 -17.50 12.61 3.82
C SER A 245 -16.94 12.66 2.39
N ALA A 246 -15.80 13.32 2.17
CA ALA A 246 -15.24 13.57 0.83
C ALA A 246 -16.26 14.19 -0.16
N GLY A 247 -17.19 15.01 0.37
CA GLY A 247 -18.23 15.67 -0.43
C GLY A 247 -19.52 14.85 -0.60
N GLU A 248 -19.62 13.67 -0.03
CA GLU A 248 -20.87 12.91 0.00
C GLU A 248 -21.82 13.43 1.11
N ASP A 249 -23.11 13.33 0.85
CA ASP A 249 -24.14 13.54 1.88
C ASP A 249 -24.12 12.39 2.91
N PRO A 250 -24.40 12.67 4.20
CA PRO A 250 -24.48 11.63 5.21
C PRO A 250 -25.57 10.58 4.89
N ILE A 251 -25.22 9.32 5.05
CA ILE A 251 -26.16 8.19 4.93
C ILE A 251 -26.64 7.82 6.35
N PRO A 252 -27.95 7.83 6.65
CA PRO A 252 -28.46 7.50 7.97
C PRO A 252 -27.96 6.13 8.48
N GLY A 253 -27.39 6.11 9.68
CA GLY A 253 -26.86 4.89 10.30
C GLY A 253 -25.46 4.48 9.84
N ILE A 254 -24.80 5.26 8.96
CA ILE A 254 -23.44 5.03 8.53
C ILE A 254 -22.54 6.08 9.18
N ASP A 255 -21.85 5.69 10.23
CA ASP A 255 -20.96 6.53 11.05
C ASP A 255 -19.81 5.70 11.60
N GLY A 256 -18.97 6.28 12.45
CA GLY A 256 -17.86 5.58 13.09
C GLY A 256 -18.33 4.54 14.12
N GLU A 257 -19.48 4.74 14.76
CA GLU A 257 -20.05 3.77 15.71
C GLU A 257 -20.48 2.45 15.03
N LEU A 258 -20.90 2.52 13.76
CA LEU A 258 -21.20 1.32 12.99
C LEU A 258 -19.97 0.40 12.93
N LEU A 259 -18.78 0.96 12.65
CA LEU A 259 -17.55 0.18 12.58
C LEU A 259 -17.11 -0.34 13.96
N VAL A 260 -17.39 0.41 15.05
CA VAL A 260 -17.17 -0.10 16.42
C VAL A 260 -17.99 -1.37 16.65
N LYS A 261 -19.26 -1.37 16.27
CA LYS A 261 -20.16 -2.54 16.41
C LYS A 261 -19.64 -3.73 15.60
N GLU A 262 -19.25 -3.51 14.34
CA GLU A 262 -18.72 -4.56 13.48
C GLU A 262 -17.42 -5.18 14.04
N VAL A 263 -16.49 -4.35 14.54
CA VAL A 263 -15.25 -4.85 15.15
C VAL A 263 -15.54 -5.65 16.42
N VAL A 264 -16.43 -5.18 17.29
CA VAL A 264 -16.83 -5.91 18.51
C VAL A 264 -17.48 -7.25 18.15
N GLU A 265 -18.40 -7.26 17.19
CA GLU A 265 -19.11 -8.47 16.77
C GLU A 265 -18.16 -9.54 16.23
N GLN A 266 -17.19 -9.14 15.39
CA GLN A 266 -16.33 -10.10 14.72
C GLN A 266 -15.07 -10.49 15.50
N THR A 267 -14.59 -9.62 16.41
CA THR A 267 -13.31 -9.86 17.10
C THR A 267 -13.43 -9.93 18.61
N GLY A 268 -14.53 -9.51 19.18
CA GLY A 268 -14.72 -9.33 20.64
C GLY A 268 -13.89 -8.19 21.25
N LYS A 269 -13.06 -7.50 20.47
CA LYS A 269 -12.25 -6.35 20.91
C LYS A 269 -13.09 -5.07 20.82
N LYS A 270 -13.06 -4.23 21.85
CA LYS A 270 -13.78 -2.96 21.87
C LYS A 270 -12.84 -1.82 21.47
N PRO A 271 -12.99 -1.21 20.28
CA PRO A 271 -12.26 -0.01 19.91
C PRO A 271 -12.59 1.17 20.84
N VAL A 272 -11.66 2.12 20.93
CA VAL A 272 -11.94 3.44 21.49
C VAL A 272 -12.63 4.26 20.38
N TYR A 273 -13.81 4.79 20.67
CA TYR A 273 -14.49 5.68 19.74
C TYR A 273 -14.32 7.14 20.18
N ILE A 274 -13.79 7.95 19.28
CA ILE A 274 -13.60 9.40 19.47
C ILE A 274 -14.25 10.10 18.29
N GLN A 275 -15.45 10.65 18.51
CA GLN A 275 -16.26 11.25 17.45
C GLN A 275 -15.55 12.44 16.81
N ASP A 276 -15.10 13.41 17.61
CA ASP A 276 -14.33 14.56 17.12
C ASP A 276 -12.86 14.18 16.99
N LYS A 277 -12.38 14.04 15.75
CA LYS A 277 -10.98 13.74 15.45
C LYS A 277 -9.97 14.72 16.08
N LYS A 278 -10.39 15.96 16.44
CA LYS A 278 -9.52 16.94 17.11
C LYS A 278 -9.08 16.47 18.51
N GLU A 279 -9.81 15.55 19.12
CA GLU A 279 -9.49 14.98 20.42
C GLU A 279 -8.49 13.81 20.32
N ILE A 280 -8.27 13.27 19.11
CA ILE A 280 -7.43 12.08 18.90
C ILE A 280 -5.98 12.34 19.31
N ALA A 281 -5.39 13.45 18.93
CA ALA A 281 -3.98 13.76 19.25
C ALA A 281 -3.77 13.85 20.76
N GLY A 282 -4.66 14.52 21.49
CA GLY A 282 -4.60 14.61 22.96
C GLY A 282 -4.79 13.25 23.63
N TYR A 283 -5.73 12.44 23.14
CA TYR A 283 -5.92 11.08 23.63
C TYR A 283 -4.68 10.21 23.38
N LEU A 284 -4.14 10.22 22.17
CA LEU A 284 -2.93 9.49 21.84
C LEU A 284 -1.74 9.92 22.73
N GLN A 285 -1.54 11.23 22.97
CA GLN A 285 -0.52 11.72 23.88
C GLN A 285 -0.68 11.14 25.30
N SER A 286 -1.92 11.03 25.79
CA SER A 286 -2.20 10.56 27.15
C SER A 286 -1.88 9.07 27.38
N ILE A 287 -1.87 8.27 26.31
CA ILE A 287 -1.65 6.81 26.40
C ILE A 287 -0.30 6.37 25.82
N ALA A 288 0.38 7.23 25.07
CA ALA A 288 1.64 6.92 24.37
C ALA A 288 2.75 6.55 25.35
N GLN A 289 3.56 5.55 24.98
CA GLN A 289 4.68 5.04 25.76
C GLN A 289 5.89 4.76 24.85
N PRO A 290 7.13 4.82 25.38
CA PRO A 290 8.30 4.40 24.62
C PRO A 290 8.15 2.97 24.10
N GLY A 291 8.52 2.76 22.83
CA GLY A 291 8.35 1.49 22.13
C GLY A 291 7.05 1.38 21.31
N ASP A 292 6.14 2.34 21.42
CA ASP A 292 4.92 2.36 20.61
C ASP A 292 5.20 2.74 19.16
N LEU A 293 4.49 2.07 18.25
CA LEU A 293 4.23 2.53 16.90
C LEU A 293 2.79 3.04 16.82
N ILE A 294 2.62 4.33 16.60
CA ILE A 294 1.31 4.97 16.48
C ILE A 294 1.07 5.29 15.01
N MET A 295 -0.03 4.78 14.46
CA MET A 295 -0.41 5.00 13.07
C MET A 295 -1.70 5.80 12.98
N THR A 296 -1.67 6.90 12.22
CA THR A 296 -2.89 7.51 11.66
C THR A 296 -3.16 6.89 10.30
N MET A 297 -4.40 6.47 10.05
CA MET A 297 -4.75 5.71 8.86
C MET A 297 -6.08 6.16 8.27
N GLY A 298 -6.11 6.36 6.95
CA GLY A 298 -7.31 6.76 6.21
C GLY A 298 -7.04 7.79 5.12
N ALA A 299 -7.88 7.81 4.07
CA ALA A 299 -7.75 8.73 2.93
C ALA A 299 -8.20 10.18 3.24
N GLY A 300 -8.84 10.39 4.40
CA GLY A 300 -9.27 11.71 4.87
C GLY A 300 -8.13 12.54 5.49
N ASP A 301 -8.49 13.39 6.42
CA ASP A 301 -7.57 14.35 7.05
C ASP A 301 -7.09 13.92 8.45
N ILE A 302 -7.24 12.64 8.81
CA ILE A 302 -6.72 12.04 10.06
C ILE A 302 -5.21 12.24 10.22
N VAL A 303 -4.48 12.39 9.11
CA VAL A 303 -3.04 12.71 9.11
C VAL A 303 -2.70 13.91 10.01
N LYS A 304 -3.60 14.89 10.12
CA LYS A 304 -3.42 16.07 10.98
C LYS A 304 -3.31 15.70 12.45
N SER A 305 -4.04 14.68 12.90
CA SER A 305 -3.95 14.19 14.29
C SER A 305 -2.57 13.58 14.58
N GLY A 306 -1.93 12.94 13.60
CA GLY A 306 -0.56 12.44 13.72
C GLY A 306 0.46 13.60 13.76
N GLU A 307 0.27 14.62 12.93
CA GLU A 307 1.11 15.82 12.91
C GLU A 307 1.00 16.60 14.22
N GLU A 308 -0.22 16.80 14.74
CA GLU A 308 -0.47 17.43 16.03
C GLU A 308 0.13 16.62 17.20
N LEU A 309 0.05 15.29 17.16
CA LEU A 309 0.69 14.43 18.16
C LEU A 309 2.22 14.65 18.19
N VAL A 310 2.86 14.78 17.01
CA VAL A 310 4.28 15.12 16.92
C VAL A 310 4.59 16.44 17.63
N GLU A 311 3.76 17.47 17.44
CA GLU A 311 3.92 18.76 18.11
C GLU A 311 3.71 18.67 19.61
N LEU A 312 2.73 17.89 20.08
CA LEU A 312 2.42 17.71 21.49
C LEU A 312 3.53 16.95 22.24
N LEU A 313 4.16 15.96 21.61
CA LEU A 313 5.23 15.16 22.20
C LEU A 313 6.61 15.88 22.19
N ASN A 314 6.76 16.95 21.40
CA ASN A 314 7.96 17.79 21.37
C ASN A 314 7.93 18.94 22.39
N LYS A 315 6.80 19.18 23.04
CA LYS A 315 6.64 20.18 24.13
C LYS A 315 7.05 19.61 25.47
#